data_4f9d4411db2f7d08b90fea596ae7d999
#
_entry.id   4f9d4411db2f7d08b90fea596ae7d999
#
_cell.length_a   1.000
_cell.length_b   1.000
_cell.length_c   1.000
_cell.angle_alpha   90.00
_cell.angle_beta   90.00
_cell.angle_gamma   90.00
#
_symmetry.space_group_name_H-M   'P 1'
#
loop_
_entity.id
_entity.type
_entity.pdbx_description
1 polymer ?
#
loop_
_entity_poly.entity_id
_entity_poly.type
_entity_poly.pdbx_seq_one_letter_code
_entity_poly.pdbx_strand_id
1 'polypeptide(L)'
;MTRRLIVFLFFCAGVAAFGQAPNDNPVAQIREGRSWEMGPFGYWGTGLGNRDNFKFFAAGFQLGKVLSPVVHASFLSGQFELGGNIMPIWQAYTPPPHMQLYECVTPGGEIVPCYQPVGGGTFTGVSLTPVILRWNFLTKSKRIQPWFQGAGGLIYTTHKFPPDVLVPHGTPGGTSVWNFSPQGGGGVHWFTGSGRSIDVGLNAVHISSASLGDRNPGVNASLQVQVGYTWWK
;
A
#
# COMPACT_ATOMS: atom_id res chain seq x y z
N MET A 1 -8.85 -17.34 28.12
CA MET A 1 -8.60 -17.57 26.68
C MET A 1 -9.90 -17.33 25.91
N THR A 2 -10.15 -16.13 25.47
CA THR A 2 -11.39 -15.77 24.75
C THR A 2 -10.99 -15.53 23.29
N ARG A 3 -11.31 -16.51 22.44
CA ARG A 3 -11.19 -16.40 20.97
C ARG A 3 -12.19 -15.34 20.49
N ARG A 4 -11.69 -14.17 20.09
CA ARG A 4 -12.49 -13.20 19.35
C ARG A 4 -12.57 -13.65 17.90
N LEU A 5 -13.76 -14.12 17.53
CA LEU A 5 -14.15 -14.43 16.16
C LEU A 5 -14.29 -13.11 15.41
N ILE A 6 -13.37 -12.78 14.52
CA ILE A 6 -13.51 -11.65 13.61
C ILE A 6 -14.40 -12.11 12.47
N VAL A 7 -15.65 -11.67 12.50
CA VAL A 7 -16.61 -11.88 11.42
C VAL A 7 -16.26 -10.90 10.30
N PHE A 8 -15.72 -11.41 9.20
CA PHE A 8 -15.62 -10.67 7.94
C PHE A 8 -17.01 -10.54 7.33
N LEU A 9 -17.63 -9.38 7.49
CA LEU A 9 -18.80 -9.00 6.73
C LEU A 9 -18.37 -8.65 5.30
N PHE A 10 -18.46 -9.64 4.41
CA PHE A 10 -18.49 -9.38 2.97
C PHE A 10 -19.79 -8.67 2.65
N PHE A 11 -19.72 -7.38 2.39
CA PHE A 11 -20.80 -6.65 1.74
C PHE A 11 -20.88 -7.12 0.29
N CYS A 12 -21.72 -8.11 0.04
CA CYS A 12 -22.21 -8.40 -1.30
C CYS A 12 -23.18 -7.27 -1.69
N ALA A 13 -22.64 -6.17 -2.23
CA ALA A 13 -23.45 -5.18 -2.91
C ALA A 13 -24.02 -5.83 -4.18
N GLY A 14 -25.30 -6.18 -4.14
CA GLY A 14 -26.03 -6.68 -5.29
C GLY A 14 -25.91 -5.70 -6.45
N VAL A 15 -25.24 -6.09 -7.51
CA VAL A 15 -25.10 -5.33 -8.74
C VAL A 15 -26.43 -5.42 -9.48
N ALA A 16 -27.30 -4.42 -9.33
CA ALA A 16 -28.42 -4.24 -10.21
C ALA A 16 -27.86 -3.90 -11.61
N ALA A 17 -27.91 -4.85 -12.51
CA ALA A 17 -27.55 -4.68 -13.91
C ALA A 17 -28.63 -3.82 -14.59
N PHE A 18 -28.43 -2.51 -14.62
CA PHE A 18 -29.18 -1.66 -15.54
C PHE A 18 -28.57 -1.85 -16.93
N GLY A 19 -29.36 -2.48 -17.83
CA GLY A 19 -28.99 -2.69 -19.21
C GLY A 19 -28.87 -1.37 -19.96
N GLN A 20 -27.65 -0.86 -20.09
CA GLN A 20 -27.29 0.07 -21.14
C GLN A 20 -26.83 -0.76 -22.36
N ALA A 21 -27.25 -0.35 -23.55
CA ALA A 21 -26.77 -0.93 -24.80
C ALA A 21 -25.22 -0.97 -24.76
N PRO A 22 -24.60 -2.10 -25.07
CA PRO A 22 -23.18 -2.27 -24.85
C PRO A 22 -22.41 -1.37 -25.80
N ASN A 23 -21.90 -0.27 -25.29
CA ASN A 23 -20.80 0.37 -25.96
C ASN A 23 -19.63 -0.61 -25.82
N ASP A 24 -19.27 -1.20 -26.93
CA ASP A 24 -18.53 -2.45 -27.02
C ASP A 24 -17.05 -2.32 -26.57
N ASN A 25 -16.63 -1.11 -26.10
CA ASN A 25 -15.27 -0.82 -25.68
C ASN A 25 -15.19 0.17 -24.51
N PRO A 26 -15.39 -0.27 -23.26
CA PRO A 26 -15.28 0.58 -22.08
C PRO A 26 -13.90 1.24 -21.89
N VAL A 27 -12.81 0.57 -22.29
CA VAL A 27 -11.47 1.16 -22.24
C VAL A 27 -11.37 2.39 -23.14
N ALA A 28 -11.93 2.33 -24.36
CA ALA A 28 -11.91 3.49 -25.27
C ALA A 28 -12.71 4.66 -24.72
N GLN A 29 -13.89 4.39 -24.12
CA GLN A 29 -14.73 5.44 -23.53
C GLN A 29 -14.02 6.19 -22.42
N ILE A 30 -13.40 5.46 -21.46
CA ILE A 30 -12.65 6.07 -20.36
C ILE A 30 -11.50 6.90 -20.90
N ARG A 31 -10.80 6.38 -21.89
CA ARG A 31 -9.66 7.04 -22.51
C ARG A 31 -10.06 8.34 -23.23
N GLU A 32 -11.11 8.31 -24.03
CA GLU A 32 -11.58 9.47 -24.79
C GLU A 32 -12.21 10.52 -23.87
N GLY A 33 -12.97 10.10 -22.88
CA GLY A 33 -13.61 10.96 -21.89
C GLY A 33 -12.64 11.57 -20.87
N ARG A 34 -11.41 11.07 -20.78
CA ARG A 34 -10.46 11.45 -19.72
C ARG A 34 -11.14 11.44 -18.36
N SER A 35 -11.71 10.31 -18.03
CA SER A 35 -12.64 10.14 -16.92
C SER A 35 -11.98 10.35 -15.54
N TRP A 36 -12.80 10.71 -14.58
CA TRP A 36 -12.48 10.57 -13.17
C TRP A 36 -12.58 9.10 -12.77
N GLU A 37 -11.62 8.63 -11.97
CA GLU A 37 -11.72 7.37 -11.25
C GLU A 37 -12.04 7.63 -9.78
N MET A 38 -12.86 6.78 -9.18
CA MET A 38 -13.08 6.79 -7.72
C MET A 38 -13.52 5.41 -7.25
N GLY A 39 -13.07 5.00 -6.07
CA GLY A 39 -13.53 3.72 -5.52
C GLY A 39 -12.79 3.23 -4.32
N PRO A 40 -13.37 2.25 -3.61
CA PRO A 40 -12.72 1.56 -2.51
C PRO A 40 -11.63 0.62 -3.01
N PHE A 41 -10.62 0.43 -2.17
CA PHE A 41 -9.56 -0.54 -2.42
C PHE A 41 -9.02 -1.10 -1.11
N GLY A 42 -8.31 -2.22 -1.21
CA GLY A 42 -7.55 -2.81 -0.12
C GLY A 42 -6.17 -3.26 -0.58
N TYR A 43 -5.24 -3.24 0.36
CA TYR A 43 -3.90 -3.81 0.21
C TYR A 43 -3.71 -4.97 1.18
N TRP A 44 -3.01 -5.99 0.72
CA TRP A 44 -2.47 -7.05 1.56
C TRP A 44 -1.05 -7.37 1.11
N GLY A 45 -0.11 -7.50 2.06
CA GLY A 45 1.27 -7.75 1.67
C GLY A 45 2.17 -8.28 2.78
N THR A 46 3.42 -8.50 2.40
CA THR A 46 4.46 -8.98 3.27
C THR A 46 5.69 -8.08 3.19
N GLY A 47 6.42 -7.95 4.28
CA GLY A 47 7.73 -7.34 4.27
C GLY A 47 8.72 -8.14 3.43
N LEU A 48 9.84 -7.51 3.10
CA LEU A 48 10.93 -8.08 2.31
C LEU A 48 12.22 -8.16 3.13
N GLY A 49 13.07 -9.10 2.77
CA GLY A 49 14.37 -9.31 3.40
C GLY A 49 14.21 -9.69 4.88
N ASN A 50 14.91 -8.99 5.76
CA ASN A 50 14.88 -9.27 7.20
C ASN A 50 13.53 -8.98 7.89
N ARG A 51 12.50 -8.57 7.11
CA ARG A 51 11.14 -8.26 7.58
C ARG A 51 10.07 -9.07 6.86
N ASP A 52 10.42 -10.22 6.30
CA ASP A 52 9.51 -11.13 5.62
C ASP A 52 8.37 -11.66 6.51
N ASN A 53 8.60 -11.64 7.84
CA ASN A 53 7.61 -11.96 8.86
C ASN A 53 6.63 -10.80 9.18
N PHE A 54 6.87 -9.59 8.66
CA PHE A 54 5.91 -8.49 8.75
C PHE A 54 4.79 -8.70 7.72
N LYS A 55 3.53 -8.51 8.16
CA LYS A 55 2.38 -8.53 7.27
C LYS A 55 1.69 -7.19 7.33
N PHE A 56 1.17 -6.75 6.19
CA PHE A 56 0.52 -5.46 6.05
C PHE A 56 -0.91 -5.64 5.54
N PHE A 57 -1.79 -4.83 6.07
CA PHE A 57 -3.16 -4.71 5.59
C PHE A 57 -3.55 -3.24 5.59
N ALA A 58 -4.20 -2.78 4.52
CA ALA A 58 -4.80 -1.46 4.49
C ALA A 58 -6.07 -1.49 3.66
N ALA A 59 -7.01 -0.59 3.98
CA ALA A 59 -8.21 -0.39 3.21
C ALA A 59 -8.56 1.10 3.18
N GLY A 60 -9.07 1.55 2.04
CA GLY A 60 -9.34 2.95 1.84
C GLY A 60 -10.12 3.27 0.58
N PHE A 61 -10.01 4.51 0.17
CA PHE A 61 -10.68 5.07 -0.98
C PHE A 61 -9.69 5.86 -1.84
N GLN A 62 -9.78 5.68 -3.15
CA GLN A 62 -8.95 6.40 -4.12
C GLN A 62 -9.79 7.32 -4.99
N LEU A 63 -9.15 8.39 -5.45
CA LEU A 63 -9.67 9.32 -6.42
C LEU A 63 -8.56 9.65 -7.42
N GLY A 64 -8.87 9.66 -8.72
CA GLY A 64 -7.94 9.99 -9.77
C GLY A 64 -8.60 10.68 -10.95
N LYS A 65 -7.78 11.25 -11.82
CA LYS A 65 -8.21 11.91 -13.05
C LYS A 65 -7.23 11.61 -14.17
N VAL A 66 -7.73 11.10 -15.28
CA VAL A 66 -6.95 11.01 -16.52
C VAL A 66 -6.74 12.42 -17.08
N LEU A 67 -5.52 12.91 -17.08
CA LEU A 67 -5.19 14.29 -17.42
C LEU A 67 -4.80 14.47 -18.89
N SER A 68 -4.03 13.54 -19.44
CA SER A 68 -3.48 13.72 -20.79
C SER A 68 -4.40 13.13 -21.87
N PRO A 69 -4.31 13.64 -23.11
CA PRO A 69 -4.72 12.87 -24.27
C PRO A 69 -3.85 11.61 -24.41
N VAL A 70 -4.18 10.76 -25.37
CA VAL A 70 -3.31 9.62 -25.70
C VAL A 70 -1.98 10.14 -26.25
N VAL A 71 -0.91 9.72 -25.62
CA VAL A 71 0.46 9.93 -26.08
C VAL A 71 0.89 8.69 -26.83
N HIS A 72 1.28 8.86 -28.09
CA HIS A 72 1.74 7.78 -28.96
C HIS A 72 3.25 7.64 -28.88
N ALA A 73 3.74 6.56 -28.28
CA ALA A 73 5.15 6.28 -28.06
C ALA A 73 5.44 4.77 -28.20
N SER A 74 5.07 4.19 -29.36
CA SER A 74 5.22 2.76 -29.63
C SER A 74 4.57 1.91 -28.50
N PHE A 75 5.28 0.97 -27.88
CA PHE A 75 4.79 0.10 -26.81
C PHE A 75 4.52 0.87 -25.49
N LEU A 76 5.07 2.07 -25.33
CA LEU A 76 4.82 2.96 -24.19
C LEU A 76 3.63 3.91 -24.43
N SER A 77 2.89 3.76 -25.53
CA SER A 77 1.71 4.58 -25.77
C SER A 77 0.72 4.44 -24.62
N GLY A 78 0.15 5.56 -24.18
CA GLY A 78 -0.75 5.55 -23.02
C GLY A 78 -1.24 6.95 -22.65
N GLN A 79 -1.78 7.07 -21.44
CA GLN A 79 -2.26 8.32 -20.87
C GLN A 79 -1.77 8.51 -19.45
N PHE A 80 -1.51 9.75 -19.11
CA PHE A 80 -1.13 10.14 -17.77
C PHE A 80 -2.38 10.39 -16.91
N GLU A 81 -2.34 9.87 -15.70
CA GLU A 81 -3.35 10.06 -14.68
C GLU A 81 -2.70 10.56 -13.38
N LEU A 82 -3.37 11.49 -12.72
CA LEU A 82 -3.02 11.97 -11.38
C LEU A 82 -4.10 11.55 -10.41
N GLY A 83 -3.70 10.97 -9.30
CA GLY A 83 -4.60 10.52 -8.26
C GLY A 83 -4.05 10.72 -6.86
N GLY A 84 -4.86 10.30 -5.90
CA GLY A 84 -4.53 10.19 -4.49
C GLY A 84 -5.44 9.21 -3.79
N ASN A 85 -5.06 8.82 -2.58
CA ASN A 85 -5.88 7.95 -1.76
C ASN A 85 -5.75 8.26 -0.28
N ILE A 86 -6.76 7.82 0.46
CA ILE A 86 -6.77 7.79 1.92
C ILE A 86 -7.07 6.38 2.40
N MET A 87 -6.31 5.92 3.37
CA MET A 87 -6.47 4.61 4.01
C MET A 87 -6.75 4.82 5.50
N PRO A 88 -8.02 4.93 5.91
CA PRO A 88 -8.39 5.06 7.33
C PRO A 88 -8.10 3.79 8.13
N ILE A 89 -7.91 2.67 7.45
CA ILE A 89 -7.47 1.42 8.05
C ILE A 89 -6.10 1.09 7.47
N TRP A 90 -5.08 1.17 8.32
CA TRP A 90 -3.73 0.72 8.02
C TRP A 90 -3.21 -0.09 9.20
N GLN A 91 -2.70 -1.28 8.94
CA GLN A 91 -2.21 -2.20 9.96
C GLN A 91 -0.92 -2.87 9.51
N ALA A 92 0.00 -2.99 10.45
CA ALA A 92 1.18 -3.83 10.31
C ALA A 92 1.21 -4.85 11.44
N TYR A 93 1.36 -6.10 11.06
CA TYR A 93 1.52 -7.22 11.98
C TYR A 93 2.98 -7.61 11.99
N THR A 94 3.63 -7.41 13.11
CA THR A 94 5.03 -7.75 13.32
C THR A 94 5.12 -8.88 14.34
N PRO A 95 6.27 -9.55 14.49
CA PRO A 95 6.44 -10.54 15.54
C PRO A 95 6.01 -10.00 16.92
N PRO A 96 5.40 -10.81 17.77
CA PRO A 96 5.02 -10.38 19.11
C PRO A 96 6.27 -9.98 19.90
N PRO A 97 6.14 -9.11 20.89
CA PRO A 97 7.25 -8.77 21.78
C PRO A 97 7.86 -10.03 22.41
N HIS A 98 9.16 -10.12 22.36
CA HIS A 98 9.93 -11.21 22.98
C HIS A 98 11.24 -10.68 23.54
N MET A 99 11.85 -11.44 24.47
CA MET A 99 13.14 -11.10 25.03
C MET A 99 14.25 -11.62 24.10
N GLN A 100 15.10 -10.70 23.63
CA GLN A 100 16.27 -11.05 22.83
C GLN A 100 17.52 -11.02 23.71
N LEU A 101 18.33 -12.08 23.64
CA LEU A 101 19.64 -12.15 24.26
C LEU A 101 20.64 -11.29 23.47
N TYR A 102 21.47 -10.52 24.20
CA TYR A 102 22.58 -9.80 23.62
C TYR A 102 23.73 -9.72 24.64
N GLU A 103 24.93 -9.38 24.21
CA GLU A 103 26.08 -9.16 25.07
C GLU A 103 26.13 -7.70 25.53
N CYS A 104 26.21 -7.47 26.82
CA CYS A 104 26.44 -6.14 27.38
C CYS A 104 27.71 -6.13 28.23
N VAL A 105 28.32 -4.95 28.34
CA VAL A 105 29.54 -4.73 29.15
C VAL A 105 29.16 -4.11 30.47
N THR A 106 29.52 -4.74 31.56
CA THR A 106 29.33 -4.20 32.92
C THR A 106 30.25 -3.00 33.15
N PRO A 107 29.98 -2.16 34.14
CA PRO A 107 30.90 -1.07 34.52
C PRO A 107 32.31 -1.55 34.83
N GLY A 108 32.53 -2.81 35.21
CA GLY A 108 33.81 -3.44 35.41
C GLY A 108 34.51 -3.97 34.16
N GLY A 109 33.89 -3.82 32.97
CA GLY A 109 34.47 -4.27 31.71
C GLY A 109 34.17 -5.75 31.37
N GLU A 110 33.39 -6.46 32.17
CA GLU A 110 33.01 -7.85 31.91
C GLU A 110 31.87 -7.93 30.87
N ILE A 111 31.98 -8.86 29.94
CA ILE A 111 30.91 -9.17 28.98
C ILE A 111 29.96 -10.17 29.63
N VAL A 112 28.72 -9.78 29.80
CA VAL A 112 27.67 -10.61 30.40
C VAL A 112 26.44 -10.71 29.46
N PRO A 113 25.69 -11.83 29.53
CA PRO A 113 24.45 -11.95 28.78
C PRO A 113 23.36 -11.04 29.36
N CYS A 114 22.79 -10.21 28.51
CA CYS A 114 21.69 -9.31 28.85
C CYS A 114 20.47 -9.60 28.00
N TYR A 115 19.30 -9.17 28.44
CA TYR A 115 18.05 -9.35 27.71
C TYR A 115 17.36 -8.02 27.49
N GLN A 116 16.82 -7.83 26.29
CA GLN A 116 16.00 -6.66 25.98
C GLN A 116 14.69 -7.07 25.31
N PRO A 117 13.59 -6.36 25.57
CA PRO A 117 12.36 -6.59 24.84
C PRO A 117 12.50 -6.08 23.40
N VAL A 118 12.16 -6.93 22.42
CA VAL A 118 12.13 -6.60 21.01
C VAL A 118 10.83 -7.05 20.39
N GLY A 119 10.49 -6.49 19.23
CA GLY A 119 9.24 -6.76 18.55
C GLY A 119 8.14 -5.79 18.95
N GLY A 120 7.00 -5.87 18.32
CA GLY A 120 5.97 -4.86 18.45
C GLY A 120 4.52 -5.36 18.37
N GLY A 121 4.28 -6.55 17.86
CA GLY A 121 2.90 -7.06 17.68
C GLY A 121 2.15 -6.32 16.56
N THR A 122 0.92 -5.86 16.84
CA THR A 122 0.09 -5.18 15.85
C THR A 122 0.19 -3.67 15.97
N PHE A 123 0.51 -3.02 14.88
CA PHE A 123 0.48 -1.56 14.72
C PHE A 123 -0.77 -1.17 13.93
N THR A 124 -1.43 -0.12 14.39
CA THR A 124 -2.60 0.46 13.71
C THR A 124 -2.30 1.91 13.35
N GLY A 125 -2.88 2.36 12.26
CA GLY A 125 -2.66 3.72 11.79
C GLY A 125 -3.61 4.11 10.68
N VAL A 126 -3.33 5.29 10.13
CA VAL A 126 -3.99 5.84 8.94
C VAL A 126 -2.92 6.24 7.94
N SER A 127 -3.26 6.20 6.65
CA SER A 127 -2.34 6.65 5.61
C SER A 127 -3.04 7.57 4.61
N LEU A 128 -2.29 8.54 4.13
CA LEU A 128 -2.67 9.46 3.07
C LEU A 128 -1.61 9.44 1.99
N THR A 129 -2.01 9.16 0.75
CA THR A 129 -1.15 9.26 -0.43
C THR A 129 -1.69 10.40 -1.31
N PRO A 130 -1.22 11.62 -1.14
CA PRO A 130 -1.78 12.79 -1.84
C PRO A 130 -1.42 12.81 -3.33
N VAL A 131 -0.39 12.09 -3.73
CA VAL A 131 0.10 12.09 -5.12
C VAL A 131 0.34 10.65 -5.57
N ILE A 132 -0.42 10.25 -6.58
CA ILE A 132 -0.24 9.03 -7.37
C ILE A 132 -0.09 9.47 -8.82
N LEU A 133 1.04 9.17 -9.41
CA LEU A 133 1.32 9.37 -10.83
C LEU A 133 1.17 8.03 -11.52
N ARG A 134 0.15 7.87 -12.36
CA ARG A 134 -0.15 6.63 -13.05
C ARG A 134 -0.04 6.81 -14.56
N TRP A 135 0.52 5.80 -15.22
CA TRP A 135 0.53 5.67 -16.66
C TRP A 135 -0.37 4.51 -17.06
N ASN A 136 -1.45 4.83 -17.77
CA ASN A 136 -2.40 3.87 -18.31
C ASN A 136 -2.00 3.52 -19.73
N PHE A 137 -1.52 2.31 -19.98
CA PHE A 137 -1.04 1.90 -21.29
C PHE A 137 -2.16 1.77 -22.31
N LEU A 138 -1.86 2.15 -23.53
CA LEU A 138 -2.74 1.90 -24.67
C LEU A 138 -2.79 0.40 -24.96
N THR A 139 -3.99 -0.16 -25.03
CA THR A 139 -4.20 -1.59 -25.26
C THR A 139 -5.17 -1.82 -26.41
N LYS A 140 -5.05 -2.97 -27.06
CA LYS A 140 -6.05 -3.48 -28.03
C LYS A 140 -7.23 -4.15 -27.32
N SER A 141 -7.11 -4.48 -26.06
CA SER A 141 -8.19 -5.07 -25.27
C SER A 141 -9.30 -4.04 -25.03
N LYS A 142 -10.54 -4.49 -25.16
CA LYS A 142 -11.72 -3.69 -24.85
C LYS A 142 -12.01 -3.65 -23.34
N ARG A 143 -11.40 -4.55 -22.54
CA ARG A 143 -11.74 -4.74 -21.13
C ARG A 143 -10.57 -4.72 -20.18
N ILE A 144 -9.34 -4.84 -20.65
CA ILE A 144 -8.15 -4.88 -19.81
C ILE A 144 -7.25 -3.73 -20.20
N GLN A 145 -6.94 -2.87 -19.24
CA GLN A 145 -6.00 -1.76 -19.39
C GLN A 145 -4.89 -1.89 -18.37
N PRO A 146 -3.68 -2.23 -18.80
CA PRO A 146 -2.50 -2.24 -17.93
C PRO A 146 -2.14 -0.83 -17.48
N TRP A 147 -1.59 -0.73 -16.26
CA TRP A 147 -1.07 0.52 -15.75
C TRP A 147 0.21 0.31 -14.95
N PHE A 148 0.96 1.39 -14.82
CA PHE A 148 2.12 1.51 -13.93
C PHE A 148 1.99 2.80 -13.13
N GLN A 149 2.43 2.79 -11.86
CA GLN A 149 2.34 3.98 -11.01
C GLN A 149 3.57 4.15 -10.12
N GLY A 150 3.81 5.42 -9.77
CA GLY A 150 4.65 5.83 -8.66
C GLY A 150 3.87 6.75 -7.74
N ALA A 151 4.08 6.66 -6.43
CA ALA A 151 3.33 7.46 -5.48
C ALA A 151 4.15 7.80 -4.24
N GLY A 152 3.76 8.86 -3.55
CA GLY A 152 4.32 9.29 -2.29
C GLY A 152 3.23 9.54 -1.26
N GLY A 153 3.36 8.91 -0.09
CA GLY A 153 2.38 9.00 0.98
C GLY A 153 2.98 9.22 2.35
N LEU A 154 2.10 9.43 3.31
CA LEU A 154 2.37 9.55 4.73
C LEU A 154 1.55 8.51 5.48
N ILE A 155 2.15 7.93 6.51
CA ILE A 155 1.50 7.02 7.44
C ILE A 155 1.65 7.59 8.84
N TYR A 156 0.55 7.66 9.57
CA TYR A 156 0.55 7.90 11.02
C TYR A 156 0.17 6.62 11.73
N THR A 157 0.97 6.21 12.72
CA THR A 157 0.74 5.01 13.53
C THR A 157 0.56 5.37 15.00
N THR A 158 -0.23 4.58 15.73
CA THR A 158 -0.49 4.81 17.17
C THR A 158 0.74 4.62 18.04
N HIS A 159 1.73 3.88 17.56
CA HIS A 159 3.02 3.65 18.22
C HIS A 159 4.15 3.84 17.21
N LYS A 160 5.35 4.11 17.66
CA LYS A 160 6.53 4.23 16.79
C LYS A 160 6.71 2.97 15.93
N PHE A 161 6.77 3.15 14.62
CA PHE A 161 6.93 2.09 13.63
C PHE A 161 8.12 2.40 12.70
N PRO A 162 8.91 1.42 12.25
CA PRO A 162 8.87 0.00 12.59
C PRO A 162 9.40 -0.29 14.01
N PRO A 163 9.06 -1.45 14.62
CA PRO A 163 9.65 -1.85 15.89
C PRO A 163 11.15 -2.17 15.74
N ASP A 164 11.89 -2.03 16.83
CA ASP A 164 13.35 -2.21 16.87
C ASP A 164 13.81 -3.67 16.91
N VAL A 165 13.43 -4.44 15.92
CA VAL A 165 13.84 -5.86 15.82
C VAL A 165 15.22 -6.08 15.17
N LEU A 166 15.78 -5.02 14.56
CA LEU A 166 17.03 -5.11 13.78
C LEU A 166 18.09 -4.09 14.21
N VAL A 167 17.86 -3.42 15.33
CA VAL A 167 18.75 -2.37 15.81
C VAL A 167 19.77 -2.97 16.76
N PRO A 168 21.08 -2.72 16.59
CA PRO A 168 22.08 -3.13 17.56
C PRO A 168 21.75 -2.57 18.95
N HIS A 169 21.98 -3.37 19.99
CA HIS A 169 21.77 -2.95 21.36
C HIS A 169 22.49 -1.63 21.66
N GLY A 170 21.88 -0.80 22.49
CA GLY A 170 22.46 0.49 22.92
C GLY A 170 22.39 1.60 21.86
N THR A 171 21.87 1.31 20.65
CA THR A 171 21.59 2.35 19.67
C THR A 171 20.11 2.74 19.72
N PRO A 172 19.78 4.06 19.65
CA PRO A 172 18.39 4.50 19.66
C PRO A 172 17.59 3.83 18.54
N GLY A 173 16.47 3.24 18.86
CA GLY A 173 15.60 2.55 17.93
C GLY A 173 14.86 3.42 16.95
N GLY A 174 14.95 4.66 17.05
CA GLY A 174 14.75 5.74 16.11
C GLY A 174 13.61 5.66 15.15
N THR A 175 12.52 5.05 15.55
CA THR A 175 11.32 4.98 14.77
C THR A 175 10.42 6.18 15.07
N SER A 176 9.45 6.42 14.23
CA SER A 176 8.52 7.54 14.35
C SER A 176 7.08 7.06 14.28
N VAL A 177 6.16 7.79 14.85
CA VAL A 177 4.72 7.64 14.58
C VAL A 177 4.36 8.19 13.21
N TRP A 178 5.17 9.09 12.65
CA TRP A 178 5.04 9.61 11.29
C TRP A 178 6.07 8.97 10.37
N ASN A 179 5.60 8.38 9.30
CA ASN A 179 6.44 7.74 8.31
C ASN A 179 6.04 8.16 6.89
N PHE A 180 7.02 8.29 6.00
CA PHE A 180 6.80 8.41 4.57
C PHE A 180 6.59 7.02 3.97
N SER A 181 5.76 6.94 2.92
CA SER A 181 5.48 5.70 2.20
C SER A 181 5.62 5.88 0.68
N PRO A 182 6.85 6.12 0.17
CA PRO A 182 7.06 6.05 -1.26
C PRO A 182 6.77 4.65 -1.76
N GLN A 183 6.09 4.57 -2.92
CA GLN A 183 5.68 3.30 -3.49
C GLN A 183 5.68 3.35 -5.01
N GLY A 184 5.85 2.19 -5.62
CA GLY A 184 5.75 1.99 -7.05
C GLY A 184 5.21 0.61 -7.37
N GLY A 185 4.49 0.52 -8.48
CA GLY A 185 3.89 -0.75 -8.85
C GLY A 185 3.17 -0.70 -10.18
N GLY A 186 2.55 -1.82 -10.52
CA GLY A 186 1.77 -1.94 -11.73
C GLY A 186 0.62 -2.93 -11.57
N GLY A 187 -0.30 -2.89 -12.51
CA GLY A 187 -1.47 -3.73 -12.46
C GLY A 187 -2.35 -3.59 -13.69
N VAL A 188 -3.60 -3.94 -13.52
CA VAL A 188 -4.60 -3.88 -14.57
C VAL A 188 -5.93 -3.35 -14.04
N HIS A 189 -6.61 -2.56 -14.85
CA HIS A 189 -8.04 -2.30 -14.74
C HIS A 189 -8.77 -3.36 -15.58
N TRP A 190 -9.59 -4.16 -14.94
CA TRP A 190 -10.47 -5.10 -15.63
C TRP A 190 -11.88 -4.54 -15.64
N PHE A 191 -12.28 -3.99 -16.78
CA PHE A 191 -13.59 -3.39 -16.97
C PHE A 191 -14.69 -4.45 -17.02
N THR A 192 -15.58 -4.42 -16.06
CA THR A 192 -16.75 -5.32 -15.96
C THR A 192 -17.96 -4.77 -16.71
N GLY A 193 -17.93 -3.50 -17.09
CA GLY A 193 -18.96 -2.80 -17.84
C GLY A 193 -18.55 -1.37 -18.13
N SER A 194 -19.45 -0.60 -18.72
CA SER A 194 -19.24 0.82 -18.95
C SER A 194 -19.07 1.55 -17.61
N GLY A 195 -17.95 2.26 -17.46
CA GLY A 195 -17.65 3.07 -16.28
C GLY A 195 -17.38 2.29 -14.98
N ARG A 196 -17.02 1.00 -15.04
CA ARG A 196 -16.73 0.19 -13.85
C ARG A 196 -15.57 -0.79 -14.10
N SER A 197 -14.62 -0.86 -13.18
CA SER A 197 -13.53 -1.85 -13.21
C SER A 197 -13.30 -2.52 -11.86
N ILE A 198 -12.74 -3.72 -11.92
CA ILE A 198 -12.01 -4.34 -10.84
C ILE A 198 -10.54 -4.08 -11.11
N ASP A 199 -9.84 -3.56 -10.12
CA ASP A 199 -8.46 -3.19 -10.25
C ASP A 199 -7.61 -4.17 -9.45
N VAL A 200 -6.60 -4.73 -10.09
CA VAL A 200 -5.65 -5.63 -9.43
C VAL A 200 -4.25 -5.13 -9.71
N GLY A 201 -3.46 -4.99 -8.67
CA GLY A 201 -2.10 -4.49 -8.79
C GLY A 201 -1.14 -5.10 -7.77
N LEU A 202 0.13 -4.89 -8.03
CA LEU A 202 1.23 -5.25 -7.14
C LEU A 202 2.09 -4.00 -6.93
N ASN A 203 2.29 -3.63 -5.66
CA ASN A 203 3.03 -2.44 -5.28
C ASN A 203 4.19 -2.81 -4.35
N ALA A 204 5.37 -2.28 -4.64
CA ALA A 204 6.47 -2.23 -3.70
C ALA A 204 6.33 -0.93 -2.88
N VAL A 205 6.26 -1.06 -1.56
CA VAL A 205 6.07 0.06 -0.63
C VAL A 205 7.26 0.11 0.30
N HIS A 206 7.91 1.26 0.39
CA HIS A 206 8.95 1.53 1.38
C HIS A 206 8.38 2.43 2.48
N ILE A 207 8.57 2.04 3.73
CA ILE A 207 8.16 2.85 4.88
C ILE A 207 9.40 3.39 5.57
N SER A 208 9.49 4.71 5.71
CA SER A 208 10.66 5.39 6.24
C SER A 208 10.26 6.57 7.10
N SER A 209 10.84 6.67 8.28
CA SER A 209 10.72 7.87 9.11
C SER A 209 11.56 9.04 8.60
N ALA A 210 12.47 8.81 7.64
CA ALA A 210 13.47 9.78 7.22
C ALA A 210 14.17 10.43 8.44
N SER A 211 14.05 11.75 8.60
CA SER A 211 14.57 12.50 9.75
C SER A 211 13.52 12.80 10.83
N LEU A 212 12.33 12.22 10.76
CA LEU A 212 11.26 12.46 11.74
C LEU A 212 11.42 11.63 13.01
N GLY A 213 12.24 10.59 12.99
CA GLY A 213 12.57 9.75 14.13
C GLY A 213 14.02 9.92 14.56
N ASP A 214 14.40 9.29 15.65
CA ASP A 214 15.79 9.33 16.16
C ASP A 214 16.76 8.66 15.19
N ARG A 215 16.29 7.67 14.44
CA ARG A 215 17.00 7.02 13.32
C ARG A 215 16.04 6.24 12.42
N ASN A 216 16.51 5.82 11.25
CA ASN A 216 15.76 4.97 10.32
C ASN A 216 16.43 3.58 10.26
N PRO A 217 15.90 2.55 10.96
CA PRO A 217 16.57 1.26 11.13
C PRO A 217 16.45 0.40 9.86
N GLY A 218 17.29 0.65 8.87
CA GLY A 218 17.44 -0.16 7.67
C GLY A 218 16.26 -0.09 6.71
N VAL A 219 16.28 -0.98 5.71
CA VAL A 219 15.27 -1.05 4.66
C VAL A 219 13.99 -1.68 5.21
N ASN A 220 12.89 -0.92 5.16
CA ASN A 220 11.56 -1.38 5.51
C ASN A 220 10.67 -1.37 4.26
N ALA A 221 10.93 -2.31 3.37
CA ALA A 221 10.19 -2.51 2.14
C ALA A 221 9.19 -3.67 2.27
N SER A 222 8.09 -3.56 1.58
CA SER A 222 7.06 -4.61 1.49
C SER A 222 6.56 -4.74 0.07
N LEU A 223 6.05 -5.93 -0.26
CA LEU A 223 5.34 -6.19 -1.50
C LEU A 223 3.87 -6.40 -1.15
N GLN A 224 2.99 -5.63 -1.79
CA GLN A 224 1.58 -5.55 -1.45
C GLN A 224 0.72 -5.75 -2.69
N VAL A 225 -0.22 -6.68 -2.63
CA VAL A 225 -1.27 -6.86 -3.63
C VAL A 225 -2.37 -5.84 -3.35
N GLN A 226 -2.78 -5.13 -4.39
CA GLN A 226 -3.93 -4.22 -4.38
C GLN A 226 -5.12 -4.89 -5.06
N VAL A 227 -6.30 -4.75 -4.47
CA VAL A 227 -7.57 -5.06 -5.11
C VAL A 227 -8.52 -3.90 -4.86
N GLY A 228 -9.15 -3.41 -5.91
CA GLY A 228 -10.08 -2.29 -5.84
C GLY A 228 -11.29 -2.48 -6.75
N TYR A 229 -12.30 -1.66 -6.49
CA TYR A 229 -13.43 -1.50 -7.37
C TYR A 229 -13.58 -0.02 -7.72
N THR A 230 -13.56 0.31 -9.00
CA THR A 230 -13.53 1.69 -9.47
C THR A 230 -14.74 2.03 -10.31
N TRP A 231 -15.33 3.18 -10.01
CA TRP A 231 -16.29 3.88 -10.85
C TRP A 231 -15.55 4.93 -11.67
N TRP A 232 -15.87 4.99 -12.96
CA TRP A 232 -15.32 5.94 -13.92
C TRP A 232 -16.40 6.90 -14.39
N LYS A 233 -16.12 8.19 -14.34
CA LYS A 233 -17.04 9.27 -14.75
C LYS A 233 -16.36 10.33 -15.61
#